data_e0305a693e4312506927570692e1819d
#
_entry.id   e0305a693e4312506927570692e1819d
#
_cell.length_a   1.000
_cell.length_b   1.000
_cell.length_c   1.000
_cell.angle_alpha   90.00
_cell.angle_beta   90.00
_cell.angle_gamma   90.00
#
_symmetry.space_group_name_H-M   'P 1'
#
loop_
_entity.id
_entity.type
_entity.pdbx_description
1 polymer ?
#
loop_
_entity_poly.entity_id
_entity_poly.type
_entity_poly.pdbx_seq_one_letter_code
_entity_poly.pdbx_strand_id
1 'polypeptide(L)'
;MLYALWCTDKKDSLQLRLDTRPPHVEWLNGLNAEGKLKFAGPTLNAEGKPMGSLVVIVADDAASAAALAAQDPYAKAGLFETVEIRPFNWVFNNPEA
;
A
#
# COMPACT_ATOMS: atom_id res chain seq x y z
N MET A 1 9.49 2.82 -12.91
CA MET A 1 9.09 1.42 -12.80
C MET A 1 8.02 1.27 -11.74
N LEU A 2 7.04 0.39 -11.96
CA LEU A 2 5.99 0.17 -10.97
C LEU A 2 6.36 -0.96 -10.03
N TYR A 3 5.93 -0.81 -8.78
CA TYR A 3 6.07 -1.82 -7.74
C TYR A 3 4.73 -2.03 -7.06
N ALA A 4 4.34 -3.28 -6.90
CA ALA A 4 3.16 -3.66 -6.14
C ALA A 4 3.59 -3.96 -4.71
N LEU A 5 2.97 -3.26 -3.77
CA LEU A 5 3.16 -3.48 -2.34
C LEU A 5 1.99 -4.32 -1.85
N TRP A 6 2.24 -5.56 -1.48
CA TRP A 6 1.24 -6.46 -0.95
C TRP A 6 1.44 -6.57 0.56
N CYS A 7 0.57 -5.91 1.30
CA CYS A 7 0.70 -5.76 2.75
C CYS A 7 -0.36 -6.62 3.44
N THR A 8 0.07 -7.45 4.38
CA THR A 8 -0.84 -8.29 5.16
C THR A 8 -0.81 -7.83 6.62
N ASP A 9 -1.98 -7.56 7.19
CA ASP A 9 -2.10 -7.11 8.56
C ASP A 9 -1.78 -8.23 9.55
N LYS A 10 -1.30 -7.85 10.73
CA LYS A 10 -1.23 -8.76 11.86
C LYS A 10 -2.62 -9.22 12.26
N LYS A 11 -2.71 -10.40 12.82
CA LYS A 11 -3.96 -10.96 13.30
C LYS A 11 -4.61 -10.04 14.33
N ASP A 12 -5.95 -9.95 14.28
CA ASP A 12 -6.74 -9.17 15.23
C ASP A 12 -6.38 -7.68 15.30
N SER A 13 -6.04 -7.09 14.16
CA SER A 13 -5.57 -5.70 14.09
C SER A 13 -6.55 -4.76 13.39
N LEU A 14 -7.80 -5.15 13.21
CA LEU A 14 -8.79 -4.31 12.51
C LEU A 14 -8.93 -2.93 13.17
N GLN A 15 -8.99 -2.88 14.50
CA GLN A 15 -9.16 -1.60 15.19
C GLN A 15 -7.95 -0.68 14.97
N LEU A 16 -6.74 -1.24 15.02
CA LEU A 16 -5.53 -0.47 14.73
C LEU A 16 -5.57 0.09 13.30
N ARG A 17 -6.02 -0.71 12.33
CA ARG A 17 -6.17 -0.25 10.95
C ARG A 17 -7.16 0.91 10.85
N LEU A 18 -8.32 0.79 11.49
CA LEU A 18 -9.34 1.83 11.46
C LEU A 18 -8.84 3.12 12.13
N ASP A 19 -8.16 3.00 13.26
CA ASP A 19 -7.63 4.16 14.00
C ASP A 19 -6.51 4.86 13.24
N THR A 20 -5.72 4.12 12.46
CA THR A 20 -4.56 4.67 11.73
C THR A 20 -4.92 5.10 10.30
N ARG A 21 -6.14 4.84 9.86
CA ARG A 21 -6.55 5.12 8.48
C ARG A 21 -6.40 6.60 8.07
N PRO A 22 -6.77 7.59 8.89
CA PRO A 22 -6.66 8.99 8.45
C PRO A 22 -5.24 9.40 8.02
N PRO A 23 -4.17 9.18 8.81
CA PRO A 23 -2.82 9.50 8.35
C PRO A 23 -2.36 8.65 7.16
N HIS A 24 -2.82 7.39 7.05
CA HIS A 24 -2.51 6.55 5.90
C HIS A 24 -3.08 7.17 4.60
N VAL A 25 -4.32 7.64 4.64
CA VAL A 25 -4.96 8.28 3.49
C VAL A 25 -4.24 9.57 3.11
N GLU A 26 -3.79 10.37 4.09
CA GLU A 26 -2.99 11.56 3.83
C GLU A 26 -1.67 11.22 3.13
N TRP A 27 -1.02 10.15 3.56
CA TRP A 27 0.22 9.67 2.92
C TRP A 27 -0.05 9.28 1.45
N LEU A 28 -1.13 8.55 1.18
CA LEU A 28 -1.52 8.19 -0.17
C LEU A 28 -1.82 9.43 -1.02
N ASN A 29 -2.53 10.42 -0.46
CA ASN A 29 -2.82 11.66 -1.16
C ASN A 29 -1.54 12.41 -1.53
N GLY A 30 -0.55 12.42 -0.66
CA GLY A 30 0.76 13.02 -0.94
C GLY A 30 1.48 12.33 -2.08
N LEU A 31 1.50 11.01 -2.10
CA LEU A 31 2.08 10.24 -3.20
C LEU A 31 1.34 10.49 -4.51
N ASN A 32 0.01 10.57 -4.44
CA ASN A 32 -0.81 10.83 -5.61
C ASN A 32 -0.51 12.23 -6.20
N ALA A 33 -0.36 13.23 -5.35
CA ALA A 33 -0.01 14.58 -5.78
C ALA A 33 1.36 14.64 -6.46
N GLU A 34 2.30 13.78 -6.05
CA GLU A 34 3.63 13.69 -6.64
C GLU A 34 3.68 12.79 -7.87
N GLY A 35 2.57 12.19 -8.28
CA GLY A 35 2.52 11.26 -9.40
C GLY A 35 3.13 9.90 -9.11
N LYS A 36 3.35 9.57 -7.84
CA LYS A 36 3.98 8.31 -7.43
C LYS A 36 3.00 7.20 -7.12
N LEU A 37 1.72 7.51 -6.93
CA LEU A 37 0.68 6.52 -6.66
C LEU A 37 -0.09 6.23 -7.93
N LYS A 38 -0.23 4.95 -8.27
CA LYS A 38 -1.06 4.53 -9.40
C LYS A 38 -2.45 4.11 -8.95
N PHE A 39 -2.54 3.21 -8.00
CA PHE A 39 -3.80 2.82 -7.37
C PHE A 39 -3.52 2.14 -6.04
N ALA A 40 -4.53 2.13 -5.18
CA ALA A 40 -4.44 1.49 -3.88
C ALA A 40 -5.82 1.12 -3.37
N GLY A 41 -5.87 0.11 -2.52
CA GLY A 41 -7.09 -0.27 -1.83
C GLY A 41 -6.82 -1.36 -0.81
N PRO A 42 -7.75 -1.56 0.14
CA PRO A 42 -7.62 -2.64 1.10
C PRO A 42 -7.94 -3.99 0.46
N THR A 43 -7.23 -5.03 0.90
CA THR A 43 -7.63 -6.40 0.63
C THR A 43 -8.57 -6.85 1.74
N LEU A 44 -9.50 -7.73 1.40
CA LEU A 44 -10.59 -8.10 2.31
C LEU A 44 -10.51 -9.57 2.69
N ASN A 45 -10.94 -9.90 3.92
CA ASN A 45 -11.10 -11.28 4.33
C ASN A 45 -12.44 -11.86 3.83
N ALA A 46 -12.75 -13.11 4.19
CA ALA A 46 -13.95 -13.77 3.73
C ALA A 46 -15.25 -13.09 4.21
N GLU A 47 -15.18 -12.29 5.28
CA GLU A 47 -16.30 -11.54 5.81
C GLU A 47 -16.43 -10.14 5.21
N GLY A 48 -15.55 -9.79 4.25
CA GLY A 48 -15.53 -8.48 3.61
C GLY A 48 -14.88 -7.38 4.44
N LYS A 49 -14.12 -7.72 5.46
CA LYS A 49 -13.42 -6.74 6.31
C LYS A 49 -11.97 -6.57 5.86
N PRO A 50 -11.42 -5.35 5.98
CA PRO A 50 -10.02 -5.12 5.59
C PRO A 50 -9.05 -5.98 6.39
N MET A 51 -8.11 -6.61 5.69
CA MET A 51 -7.08 -7.44 6.29
C MET A 51 -5.70 -7.15 5.73
N GLY A 52 -5.58 -6.20 4.84
CA GLY A 52 -4.33 -5.86 4.19
C GLY A 52 -4.51 -4.71 3.23
N SER A 53 -3.49 -4.45 2.43
CA SER A 53 -3.51 -3.39 1.43
C SER A 53 -2.76 -3.83 0.19
N LEU A 54 -3.26 -3.41 -0.97
CA LEU A 54 -2.51 -3.45 -2.21
C LEU A 54 -2.26 -2.00 -2.62
N VAL A 55 -0.99 -1.62 -2.76
CA VAL A 55 -0.59 -0.27 -3.17
C VAL A 55 0.38 -0.39 -4.33
N VAL A 56 0.08 0.25 -5.45
CA VAL A 56 0.98 0.24 -6.62
C VAL A 56 1.58 1.63 -6.79
N ILE A 57 2.90 1.70 -6.73
CA ILE A 57 3.67 2.95 -6.72
C ILE A 57 4.71 2.97 -7.83
N VAL A 58 5.19 4.18 -8.13
CA VAL A 58 6.35 4.40 -9.01
C VAL A 58 7.57 4.55 -8.12
N ALA A 59 8.64 3.82 -8.44
CA ALA A 59 9.93 3.96 -7.77
C ALA A 59 11.05 3.59 -8.75
N ASP A 60 12.26 4.07 -8.49
CA ASP A 60 13.40 3.82 -9.35
C ASP A 60 13.89 2.38 -9.27
N ASP A 61 13.83 1.81 -8.07
CA ASP A 61 14.30 0.45 -7.80
C ASP A 61 13.58 -0.12 -6.58
N ALA A 62 13.85 -1.38 -6.26
CA ALA A 62 13.22 -2.08 -5.15
C ALA A 62 13.56 -1.43 -3.79
N ALA A 63 14.78 -0.91 -3.64
CA ALA A 63 15.19 -0.25 -2.40
C ALA A 63 14.40 1.04 -2.17
N SER A 64 14.18 1.83 -3.23
CA SER A 64 13.35 3.04 -3.17
C SER A 64 11.90 2.70 -2.87
N ALA A 65 11.38 1.63 -3.46
CA ALA A 65 10.01 1.16 -3.17
C ALA A 65 9.87 0.74 -1.70
N ALA A 66 10.86 0.03 -1.17
CA ALA A 66 10.87 -0.37 0.24
C ALA A 66 10.92 0.85 1.18
N ALA A 67 11.70 1.86 0.83
CA ALA A 67 11.79 3.09 1.61
C ALA A 67 10.44 3.83 1.63
N LEU A 68 9.74 3.90 0.50
CA LEU A 68 8.40 4.49 0.44
C LEU A 68 7.40 3.68 1.27
N ALA A 69 7.42 2.36 1.16
CA ALA A 69 6.53 1.49 1.92
C ALA A 69 6.70 1.67 3.43
N ALA A 70 7.93 1.88 3.88
CA ALA A 70 8.24 2.08 5.30
C ALA A 70 7.70 3.40 5.85
N GLN A 71 7.35 4.35 4.98
CA GLN A 71 6.78 5.64 5.37
C GLN A 71 5.26 5.59 5.59
N ASP A 72 4.61 4.51 5.17
CA ASP A 72 3.18 4.34 5.38
C ASP A 72 2.89 4.36 6.88
N PRO A 73 1.98 5.24 7.34
CA PRO A 73 1.58 5.25 8.75
C PRO A 73 1.11 3.89 9.27
N TYR A 74 0.53 3.05 8.44
CA TYR A 74 0.21 1.67 8.83
C TYR A 74 1.47 0.88 9.19
N ALA A 75 2.54 1.02 8.38
CA ALA A 75 3.80 0.34 8.65
C ALA A 75 4.42 0.86 9.94
N LYS A 76 4.41 2.17 10.15
CA LYS A 76 4.97 2.81 11.36
C LYS A 76 4.21 2.43 12.62
N ALA A 77 2.91 2.19 12.52
CA ALA A 77 2.07 1.77 13.64
C ALA A 77 2.24 0.27 13.97
N GLY A 78 2.98 -0.46 13.17
CA GLY A 78 3.18 -1.88 13.38
C GLY A 78 1.98 -2.74 12.96
N LEU A 79 1.16 -2.24 12.02
CA LEU A 79 -0.02 -2.96 11.55
C LEU A 79 0.32 -4.21 10.75
N PHE A 80 1.36 -4.13 9.90
CA PHE A 80 1.64 -5.20 8.93
C PHE A 80 2.43 -6.35 9.53
N GLU A 81 1.96 -7.57 9.29
CA GLU A 81 2.71 -8.79 9.53
C GLU A 81 3.80 -8.97 8.48
N THR A 82 3.43 -8.77 7.21
CA THR A 82 4.34 -8.89 6.08
C THR A 82 4.06 -7.80 5.06
N VAL A 83 5.12 -7.39 4.36
CA VAL A 83 5.04 -6.51 3.19
C VAL A 83 5.87 -7.15 2.10
N GLU A 84 5.21 -7.57 1.02
CA GLU A 84 5.89 -8.09 -0.16
C GLU A 84 5.95 -6.97 -1.20
N ILE A 85 7.13 -6.77 -1.78
CA ILE A 85 7.37 -5.73 -2.78
C ILE A 85 7.79 -6.41 -4.07
N ARG A 86 6.99 -6.24 -5.13
CA ARG A 86 7.24 -6.90 -6.40
C ARG A 86 7.21 -5.91 -7.55
N PRO A 87 8.16 -6.00 -8.50
CA PRO A 87 8.06 -5.25 -9.75
C PRO A 87 6.75 -5.62 -10.45
N PHE A 88 6.07 -4.63 -11.00
CA PHE A 88 4.75 -4.83 -11.60
C PHE A 88 4.68 -4.15 -12.97
N ASN A 89 4.14 -4.88 -13.95
CA ASN A 89 3.85 -4.33 -15.26
C ASN A 89 2.33 -4.28 -15.47
N TRP A 90 1.79 -3.07 -15.51
CA TRP A 90 0.36 -2.84 -15.68
C TRP A 90 0.00 -2.90 -17.16
N VAL A 91 -0.37 -4.07 -17.65
CA VAL A 91 -0.57 -4.34 -19.07
C VAL A 91 -1.99 -4.00 -19.55
N PHE A 92 -3.01 -4.36 -18.75
CA PHE A 92 -4.41 -4.17 -19.14
C PHE A 92 -5.05 -3.02 -18.36
N ASN A 93 -5.86 -2.25 -19.04
CA ASN A 93 -6.64 -1.15 -18.46
C ASN A 93 -5.77 -0.08 -17.79
N ASN A 94 -4.54 0.05 -18.27
CA ASN A 94 -3.66 1.12 -17.82
C ASN A 94 -4.09 2.42 -18.49
N PRO A 95 -4.60 3.43 -17.75
CA PRO A 95 -5.08 4.67 -18.35
C PRO A 95 -3.95 5.53 -18.95
N GLU A 96 -2.70 5.17 -18.67
CA GLU A 96 -1.51 5.90 -19.13
C GLU A 96 -0.85 5.23 -20.34
N ALA A 97 -1.37 4.09 -20.78
CA ALA A 97 -0.80 3.35 -21.90
C ALA A 97 -1.27 3.91 -23.24
#